data_49b8593a88c76effd12463e1f0f7f74c
#
_entry.id   49b8593a88c76effd12463e1f0f7f74c
#
_cell.length_a   1.000
_cell.length_b   1.000
_cell.length_c   1.000
_cell.angle_alpha   90.00
_cell.angle_beta   90.00
_cell.angle_gamma   90.00
#
_symmetry.space_group_name_H-M   'P 1'
#
loop_
_entity.id
_entity.type
_entity.pdbx_description
1 polymer ?
#
loop_
_entity_poly.entity_id
_entity_poly.type
_entity_poly.pdbx_seq_one_letter_code
_entity_poly.pdbx_strand_id
1 'polypeptide(L)'
;MARNSHSFLVPFVAGLAAGAVAVAVSIILKDASGGLFLPEIASQALFSVTPGEFESQAVENFGPLAKYSAFIGSIIANIVASGIIGIFLYKLFARVKRRGYLLEALLSSALSYIIFVIIAIILVTLIQSRSGIQVVPLSLIVLSLIPSQLAFGFVYSSFFHGKSKEKSRKILEPKPASDKTIDAMAIKNSRRAFLRLMLASAVALPIIYLGVDRLLSRQNEAQELASTTTP
;
A
#
# COMPACT_ATOMS: atom_id res chain seq x y z
N MET A 1 10.68 -5.18 33.16
CA MET A 1 11.05 -5.29 31.72
C MET A 1 10.04 -4.53 30.88
N ALA A 2 10.20 -3.23 30.70
CA ALA A 2 9.39 -2.41 29.79
C ALA A 2 9.92 -2.63 28.37
N ARG A 3 9.32 -3.53 27.62
CA ARG A 3 9.66 -3.83 26.23
C ARG A 3 9.19 -2.67 25.37
N ASN A 4 10.14 -1.89 24.83
CA ASN A 4 9.93 -0.70 24.00
C ASN A 4 8.83 -0.92 22.94
N SER A 5 7.59 -0.53 23.24
CA SER A 5 6.44 -0.53 22.32
C SER A 5 6.65 0.40 21.11
N HIS A 6 7.56 1.37 21.20
CA HIS A 6 7.92 2.28 20.11
C HIS A 6 8.65 1.62 18.93
N SER A 7 9.11 0.35 19.07
CA SER A 7 9.89 -0.29 18.00
C SER A 7 9.05 -0.72 16.78
N PHE A 8 7.73 -0.85 16.91
CA PHE A 8 6.84 -1.29 15.82
C PHE A 8 6.17 -0.16 15.06
N LEU A 9 6.03 1.01 15.68
CA LEU A 9 5.32 2.14 15.08
C LEU A 9 6.06 2.70 13.85
N VAL A 10 7.38 2.81 13.92
CA VAL A 10 8.20 3.32 12.81
C VAL A 10 8.10 2.46 11.54
N PRO A 11 8.30 1.12 11.60
CA PRO A 11 8.14 0.28 10.41
C PRO A 11 6.70 0.22 9.91
N PHE A 12 5.70 0.30 10.79
CA PHE A 12 4.30 0.39 10.40
C PHE A 12 4.01 1.66 9.59
N VAL A 13 4.40 2.83 10.11
CA VAL A 13 4.22 4.13 9.44
C VAL A 13 5.01 4.19 8.13
N ALA A 14 6.23 3.63 8.08
CA ALA A 14 6.99 3.52 6.85
C ALA A 14 6.29 2.64 5.80
N GLY A 15 5.68 1.53 6.26
CA GLY A 15 4.86 0.66 5.42
C GLY A 15 3.59 1.34 4.89
N LEU A 16 2.88 2.12 5.74
CA LEU A 16 1.72 2.91 5.32
C LEU A 16 2.10 3.92 4.22
N ALA A 17 3.19 4.67 4.42
CA ALA A 17 3.66 5.65 3.44
C ALA A 17 4.07 4.99 2.11
N ALA A 18 4.79 3.88 2.18
CA ALA A 18 5.18 3.10 1.01
C ALA A 18 3.95 2.51 0.30
N GLY A 19 2.96 2.03 1.06
CA GLY A 19 1.69 1.53 0.55
C GLY A 19 0.86 2.61 -0.16
N ALA A 20 0.79 3.82 0.40
CA ALA A 20 0.10 4.93 -0.24
C ALA A 20 0.74 5.29 -1.60
N VAL A 21 2.08 5.32 -1.67
CA VAL A 21 2.80 5.55 -2.94
C VAL A 21 2.56 4.40 -3.92
N ALA A 22 2.57 3.14 -3.47
CA ALA A 22 2.29 1.98 -4.32
C ALA A 22 0.87 2.03 -4.90
N VAL A 23 -0.13 2.41 -4.09
CA VAL A 23 -1.52 2.63 -4.55
C VAL A 23 -1.58 3.75 -5.58
N ALA A 24 -0.90 4.89 -5.35
CA ALA A 24 -0.87 5.99 -6.31
C ALA A 24 -0.26 5.56 -7.66
N VAL A 25 0.84 4.81 -7.64
CA VAL A 25 1.45 4.24 -8.85
C VAL A 25 0.50 3.28 -9.55
N SER A 26 -0.21 2.42 -8.81
CA SER A 26 -1.20 1.48 -9.38
C SER A 26 -2.36 2.21 -10.08
N ILE A 27 -2.83 3.33 -9.52
CA ILE A 27 -3.88 4.15 -10.12
C ILE A 27 -3.40 4.76 -11.45
N ILE A 28 -2.20 5.35 -11.46
CA ILE A 28 -1.61 5.92 -12.68
C ILE A 28 -1.47 4.84 -13.76
N LEU A 29 -0.98 3.67 -13.40
CA LEU A 29 -0.82 2.56 -14.35
C LEU A 29 -2.16 2.07 -14.88
N LYS A 30 -3.18 1.98 -14.03
CA LYS A 30 -4.53 1.61 -14.46
C LYS A 30 -5.07 2.62 -15.46
N ASP A 31 -4.94 3.91 -15.18
CA ASP A 31 -5.42 4.97 -16.08
C ASP A 31 -4.67 4.98 -17.42
N ALA A 32 -3.36 4.74 -17.41
CA ALA A 32 -2.50 4.79 -18.58
C ALA A 32 -2.55 3.52 -19.46
N SER A 33 -2.66 2.34 -18.87
CA SER A 33 -2.51 1.05 -19.57
C SER A 33 -3.67 0.06 -19.40
N GLY A 34 -4.73 0.47 -18.69
CA GLY A 34 -5.82 -0.45 -18.35
C GLY A 34 -5.39 -1.56 -17.38
N GLY A 35 -4.27 -1.37 -16.67
CA GLY A 35 -3.71 -2.33 -15.73
C GLY A 35 -4.66 -2.67 -14.60
N LEU A 36 -4.33 -3.73 -13.88
CA LEU A 36 -5.13 -4.21 -12.76
C LEU A 36 -4.93 -3.31 -11.53
N PHE A 37 -6.02 -2.97 -10.86
CA PHE A 37 -6.00 -2.22 -9.62
C PHE A 37 -6.49 -3.10 -8.46
N LEU A 38 -5.59 -3.53 -7.59
CA LEU A 38 -5.89 -4.50 -6.53
C LEU A 38 -7.04 -4.07 -5.61
N PRO A 39 -7.16 -2.79 -5.17
CA PRO A 39 -8.31 -2.35 -4.39
C PRO A 39 -9.66 -2.54 -5.08
N GLU A 40 -9.72 -2.43 -6.41
CA GLU A 40 -10.94 -2.69 -7.16
C GLU A 40 -11.33 -4.16 -7.13
N ILE A 41 -10.36 -5.06 -7.33
CA ILE A 41 -10.60 -6.49 -7.19
C ILE A 41 -11.04 -6.84 -5.77
N ALA A 42 -10.43 -6.21 -4.76
CA ALA A 42 -10.82 -6.42 -3.37
C ALA A 42 -12.25 -5.96 -3.10
N SER A 43 -12.68 -4.82 -3.66
CA SER A 43 -14.07 -4.37 -3.55
C SER A 43 -15.05 -5.31 -4.28
N GLN A 44 -14.71 -5.79 -5.48
CA GLN A 44 -15.51 -6.77 -6.20
C GLN A 44 -15.61 -8.10 -5.46
N ALA A 45 -14.51 -8.57 -4.87
CA ALA A 45 -14.50 -9.76 -4.03
C ALA A 45 -15.40 -9.58 -2.80
N LEU A 46 -15.40 -8.42 -2.17
CA LEU A 46 -16.28 -8.10 -1.05
C LEU A 46 -17.75 -8.23 -1.47
N PHE A 47 -18.16 -7.66 -2.59
CA PHE A 47 -19.51 -7.78 -3.11
C PHE A 47 -19.86 -9.23 -3.47
N SER A 48 -18.95 -10.00 -4.07
CA SER A 48 -19.21 -11.39 -4.43
C SER A 48 -19.46 -12.32 -3.23
N VAL A 49 -18.94 -11.97 -2.04
CA VAL A 49 -19.15 -12.74 -0.79
C VAL A 49 -20.31 -12.23 0.04
N THR A 50 -20.76 -10.98 -0.22
CA THR A 50 -21.86 -10.38 0.53
C THR A 50 -23.18 -11.00 0.07
N PRO A 51 -24.02 -11.53 0.99
CA PRO A 51 -25.34 -12.04 0.62
C PRO A 51 -26.18 -10.91 0.00
N GLY A 52 -26.96 -11.24 -1.04
CA GLY A 52 -27.75 -10.27 -1.80
C GLY A 52 -28.73 -9.43 -0.97
N GLU A 53 -29.23 -9.98 0.15
CA GLU A 53 -30.08 -9.25 1.09
C GLU A 53 -29.34 -8.05 1.74
N PHE A 54 -28.07 -8.23 2.10
CA PHE A 54 -27.25 -7.14 2.65
C PHE A 54 -26.85 -6.14 1.57
N GLU A 55 -26.62 -6.62 0.35
CA GLU A 55 -26.29 -5.74 -0.78
C GLU A 55 -27.49 -4.86 -1.14
N SER A 56 -28.71 -5.43 -1.24
CA SER A 56 -29.93 -4.66 -1.50
C SER A 56 -30.20 -3.63 -0.40
N GLN A 57 -30.09 -4.01 0.88
CA GLN A 57 -30.27 -3.07 2.00
C GLN A 57 -29.21 -1.96 1.99
N ALA A 58 -27.95 -2.28 1.66
CA ALA A 58 -26.90 -1.27 1.57
C ALA A 58 -27.18 -0.29 0.41
N VAL A 59 -27.64 -0.80 -0.74
CA VAL A 59 -27.97 0.04 -1.90
C VAL A 59 -29.25 0.88 -1.63
N GLU A 60 -30.26 0.30 -0.96
CA GLU A 60 -31.48 1.03 -0.58
C GLU A 60 -31.21 2.17 0.41
N ASN A 61 -30.37 1.91 1.43
CA ASN A 61 -30.09 2.89 2.48
C ASN A 61 -29.03 3.92 2.08
N PHE A 62 -28.02 3.53 1.32
CA PHE A 62 -26.87 4.38 1.00
C PHE A 62 -26.74 4.70 -0.50
N GLY A 63 -27.55 4.09 -1.36
CA GLY A 63 -27.51 4.30 -2.80
C GLY A 63 -26.11 4.10 -3.40
N PRO A 64 -25.68 5.01 -4.29
CA PRO A 64 -24.33 4.93 -4.89
C PRO A 64 -23.19 4.99 -3.87
N LEU A 65 -23.43 5.57 -2.67
CA LEU A 65 -22.42 5.65 -1.62
C LEU A 65 -21.98 4.29 -1.09
N ALA A 66 -22.82 3.25 -1.18
CA ALA A 66 -22.45 1.88 -0.79
C ALA A 66 -21.26 1.38 -1.62
N LYS A 67 -21.29 1.55 -2.94
CA LYS A 67 -20.20 1.16 -3.84
C LYS A 67 -18.93 1.97 -3.59
N TYR A 68 -19.07 3.29 -3.41
CA TYR A 68 -17.95 4.16 -3.10
C TYR A 68 -17.26 3.82 -1.78
N SER A 69 -18.05 3.53 -0.75
CA SER A 69 -17.51 3.16 0.56
C SER A 69 -16.72 1.85 0.52
N ALA A 70 -17.19 0.84 -0.21
CA ALA A 70 -16.47 -0.42 -0.40
C ALA A 70 -15.15 -0.22 -1.16
N PHE A 71 -15.16 0.61 -2.20
CA PHE A 71 -13.96 0.94 -2.98
C PHE A 71 -12.92 1.71 -2.15
N ILE A 72 -13.35 2.76 -1.45
CA ILE A 72 -12.46 3.54 -0.57
C ILE A 72 -11.97 2.67 0.59
N GLY A 73 -12.84 1.85 1.18
CA GLY A 73 -12.48 0.89 2.22
C GLY A 73 -11.40 -0.08 1.77
N SER A 74 -11.47 -0.57 0.52
CA SER A 74 -10.45 -1.46 -0.05
C SER A 74 -9.10 -0.76 -0.27
N ILE A 75 -9.09 0.52 -0.64
CA ILE A 75 -7.86 1.32 -0.71
C ILE A 75 -7.23 1.46 0.67
N ILE A 76 -8.03 1.82 1.68
CA ILE A 76 -7.54 1.94 3.07
C ILE A 76 -7.02 0.61 3.56
N ALA A 77 -7.74 -0.50 3.33
CA ALA A 77 -7.31 -1.84 3.70
C ALA A 77 -5.97 -2.23 3.03
N ASN A 78 -5.77 -1.88 1.76
CA ASN A 78 -4.50 -2.10 1.05
C ASN A 78 -3.33 -1.33 1.68
N ILE A 79 -3.55 -0.05 2.04
CA ILE A 79 -2.53 0.78 2.70
C ILE A 79 -2.22 0.21 4.09
N VAL A 80 -3.22 -0.20 4.86
CA VAL A 80 -3.04 -0.82 6.20
C VAL A 80 -2.30 -2.16 6.08
N ALA A 81 -2.67 -3.00 5.12
CA ALA A 81 -1.96 -4.25 4.83
C ALA A 81 -0.47 -3.99 4.51
N SER A 82 -0.17 -2.95 3.74
CA SER A 82 1.21 -2.50 3.48
C SER A 82 1.93 -2.08 4.75
N GLY A 83 1.25 -1.45 5.72
CA GLY A 83 1.78 -1.14 7.04
C GLY A 83 2.16 -2.40 7.83
N ILE A 84 1.31 -3.42 7.81
CA ILE A 84 1.56 -4.73 8.46
C ILE A 84 2.75 -5.44 7.81
N ILE A 85 2.79 -5.45 6.47
CA ILE A 85 3.94 -5.98 5.71
C ILE A 85 5.22 -5.24 6.10
N GLY A 86 5.17 -3.92 6.29
CA GLY A 86 6.30 -3.12 6.76
C GLY A 86 6.85 -3.59 8.11
N ILE A 87 5.99 -3.94 9.08
CA ILE A 87 6.43 -4.54 10.36
C ILE A 87 7.10 -5.89 10.13
N PHE A 88 6.52 -6.74 9.27
CA PHE A 88 7.05 -8.06 8.96
C PHE A 88 8.44 -7.96 8.32
N LEU A 89 8.59 -7.10 7.31
CA LEU A 89 9.86 -6.84 6.64
C LEU A 89 10.93 -6.33 7.62
N TYR A 90 10.56 -5.42 8.51
CA TYR A 90 11.47 -4.91 9.54
C TYR A 90 12.00 -6.04 10.44
N LYS A 91 11.13 -6.92 10.92
CA LYS A 91 11.53 -8.08 11.74
C LYS A 91 12.44 -9.04 10.98
N LEU A 92 12.13 -9.27 9.70
CA LEU A 92 12.92 -10.16 8.85
C LEU A 92 14.33 -9.59 8.61
N PHE A 93 14.41 -8.31 8.25
CA PHE A 93 15.70 -7.65 7.98
C PHE A 93 16.51 -7.35 9.23
N ALA A 94 15.88 -7.23 10.40
CA ALA A 94 16.60 -7.11 11.67
C ALA A 94 17.47 -8.34 12.00
N ARG A 95 17.13 -9.51 11.45
CA ARG A 95 17.89 -10.77 11.63
C ARG A 95 18.99 -10.96 10.58
N VAL A 96 18.95 -10.21 9.48
CA VAL A 96 19.89 -10.36 8.37
C VAL A 96 20.94 -9.26 8.46
N LYS A 97 22.20 -9.63 8.27
CA LYS A 97 23.33 -8.68 8.28
C LYS A 97 23.08 -7.57 7.24
N ARG A 98 23.34 -6.31 7.64
CA ARG A 98 23.04 -5.12 6.81
C ARG A 98 23.57 -5.24 5.40
N ARG A 99 22.69 -5.06 4.45
CA ARG A 99 22.95 -5.07 3.01
C ARG A 99 22.93 -3.64 2.46
N GLY A 100 23.40 -3.46 1.23
CA GLY A 100 23.33 -2.17 0.54
C GLY A 100 21.88 -1.73 0.30
N TYR A 101 21.65 -0.42 0.18
CA TYR A 101 20.31 0.17 -0.02
C TYR A 101 19.52 -0.47 -1.16
N LEU A 102 20.15 -0.65 -2.34
CA LEU A 102 19.48 -1.22 -3.51
C LEU A 102 19.04 -2.67 -3.26
N LEU A 103 19.87 -3.47 -2.60
CA LEU A 103 19.53 -4.86 -2.31
C LEU A 103 18.39 -4.95 -1.29
N GLU A 104 18.37 -4.08 -0.29
CA GLU A 104 17.29 -3.98 0.70
C GLU A 104 15.98 -3.53 0.04
N ALA A 105 16.03 -2.56 -0.87
CA ALA A 105 14.88 -2.10 -1.64
C ALA A 105 14.32 -3.21 -2.54
N LEU A 106 15.18 -3.91 -3.30
CA LEU A 106 14.77 -5.00 -4.18
C LEU A 106 14.19 -6.19 -3.41
N LEU A 107 14.80 -6.56 -2.27
CA LEU A 107 14.26 -7.63 -1.42
C LEU A 107 12.93 -7.25 -0.80
N SER A 108 12.76 -5.98 -0.35
CA SER A 108 11.49 -5.49 0.17
C SER A 108 10.42 -5.51 -0.90
N SER A 109 10.74 -5.09 -2.13
CA SER A 109 9.84 -5.14 -3.28
C SER A 109 9.45 -6.58 -3.61
N ALA A 110 10.42 -7.49 -3.69
CA ALA A 110 10.17 -8.88 -4.04
C ALA A 110 9.28 -9.60 -3.01
N LEU A 111 9.56 -9.42 -1.71
CA LEU A 111 8.74 -10.02 -0.66
C LEU A 111 7.32 -9.44 -0.64
N SER A 112 7.20 -8.12 -0.72
CA SER A 112 5.91 -7.45 -0.80
C SER A 112 5.13 -7.91 -2.04
N TYR A 113 5.80 -7.99 -3.19
CA TYR A 113 5.23 -8.48 -4.44
C TYR A 113 4.64 -9.89 -4.30
N ILE A 114 5.40 -10.83 -3.74
CA ILE A 114 4.93 -12.21 -3.52
C ILE A 114 3.66 -12.21 -2.66
N ILE A 115 3.64 -11.46 -1.57
CA ILE A 115 2.49 -11.39 -0.67
C ILE A 115 1.26 -10.83 -1.42
N PHE A 116 1.42 -9.73 -2.15
CA PHE A 116 0.31 -9.11 -2.89
C PHE A 116 -0.17 -9.95 -4.07
N VAL A 117 0.72 -10.68 -4.75
CA VAL A 117 0.32 -11.66 -5.79
C VAL A 117 -0.52 -12.78 -5.19
N ILE A 118 -0.11 -13.33 -4.04
CA ILE A 118 -0.90 -14.36 -3.34
C ILE A 118 -2.28 -13.82 -2.97
N ILE A 119 -2.35 -12.62 -2.40
CA ILE A 119 -3.64 -11.97 -2.07
C ILE A 119 -4.50 -11.80 -3.33
N ALA A 120 -3.92 -11.30 -4.42
CA ALA A 120 -4.62 -11.10 -5.68
C ALA A 120 -5.18 -12.41 -6.25
N ILE A 121 -4.40 -13.49 -6.23
CA ILE A 121 -4.84 -14.82 -6.66
C ILE A 121 -6.01 -15.30 -5.82
N ILE A 122 -5.93 -15.17 -4.49
CA ILE A 122 -7.02 -15.57 -3.58
C ILE A 122 -8.30 -14.78 -3.90
N LEU A 123 -8.21 -13.46 -4.06
CA LEU A 123 -9.36 -12.61 -4.36
C LEU A 123 -9.99 -12.96 -5.71
N VAL A 124 -9.17 -13.13 -6.76
CA VAL A 124 -9.66 -13.51 -8.09
C VAL A 124 -10.33 -14.90 -8.06
N THR A 125 -9.71 -15.88 -7.40
CA THR A 125 -10.30 -17.21 -7.26
C THR A 125 -11.62 -17.15 -6.52
N LEU A 126 -11.73 -16.31 -5.50
CA LEU A 126 -12.97 -16.09 -4.75
C LEU A 126 -14.08 -15.53 -5.64
N ILE A 127 -13.78 -14.52 -6.46
CA ILE A 127 -14.73 -13.94 -7.42
C ILE A 127 -15.15 -15.00 -8.43
N GLN A 128 -14.21 -15.71 -9.05
CA GLN A 128 -14.49 -16.74 -10.05
C GLN A 128 -15.35 -17.88 -9.52
N SER A 129 -15.11 -18.31 -8.28
CA SER A 129 -15.87 -19.38 -7.65
C SER A 129 -17.34 -19.01 -7.38
N ARG A 130 -17.64 -17.73 -7.25
CA ARG A 130 -18.98 -17.21 -6.94
C ARG A 130 -19.73 -16.71 -8.16
N SER A 131 -19.06 -16.01 -9.07
CA SER A 131 -19.70 -15.39 -10.24
C SER A 131 -19.64 -16.25 -11.50
N GLY A 132 -18.78 -17.27 -11.55
CA GLY A 132 -18.54 -18.07 -12.75
C GLY A 132 -17.89 -17.31 -13.92
N ILE A 133 -17.58 -16.03 -13.75
CA ILE A 133 -17.02 -15.17 -14.78
C ILE A 133 -15.49 -15.18 -14.68
N GLN A 134 -14.81 -15.42 -15.80
CA GLN A 134 -13.36 -15.25 -15.89
C GLN A 134 -13.01 -13.75 -15.83
N VAL A 135 -12.56 -13.29 -14.66
CA VAL A 135 -12.37 -11.85 -14.40
C VAL A 135 -11.14 -11.30 -15.09
N VAL A 136 -9.99 -11.97 -15.04
CA VAL A 136 -8.73 -11.44 -15.60
C VAL A 136 -7.71 -12.58 -15.78
N PRO A 137 -6.91 -12.60 -16.85
CA PRO A 137 -5.81 -13.56 -16.98
C PRO A 137 -4.72 -13.33 -15.91
N LEU A 138 -4.22 -14.42 -15.33
CA LEU A 138 -3.23 -14.39 -14.26
C LEU A 138 -1.96 -13.60 -14.62
N SER A 139 -1.57 -13.64 -15.89
CA SER A 139 -0.41 -12.89 -16.40
C SER A 139 -0.56 -11.37 -16.24
N LEU A 140 -1.74 -10.83 -16.45
CA LEU A 140 -2.01 -9.40 -16.25
C LEU A 140 -1.94 -9.00 -14.78
N ILE A 141 -2.41 -9.87 -13.87
CA ILE A 141 -2.30 -9.65 -12.42
C ILE A 141 -0.83 -9.54 -12.02
N VAL A 142 -0.05 -10.53 -12.42
CA VAL A 142 1.39 -10.62 -12.10
C VAL A 142 2.13 -9.39 -12.63
N LEU A 143 1.91 -9.03 -13.90
CA LEU A 143 2.64 -7.94 -14.55
C LEU A 143 2.27 -6.56 -14.00
N SER A 144 0.98 -6.31 -13.73
CA SER A 144 0.50 -5.00 -13.28
C SER A 144 0.93 -4.62 -11.87
N LEU A 145 1.25 -5.61 -11.01
CA LEU A 145 1.70 -5.36 -9.64
C LEU A 145 3.20 -5.01 -9.54
N ILE A 146 4.02 -5.33 -10.55
CA ILE A 146 5.48 -5.12 -10.50
C ILE A 146 5.85 -3.65 -10.20
N PRO A 147 5.37 -2.64 -10.96
CA PRO A 147 5.81 -1.27 -10.74
C PRO A 147 5.39 -0.70 -9.39
N SER A 148 4.20 -1.04 -8.93
CA SER A 148 3.69 -0.58 -7.62
C SER A 148 4.50 -1.17 -6.47
N GLN A 149 4.90 -2.45 -6.56
CA GLN A 149 5.70 -3.09 -5.53
C GLN A 149 7.18 -2.67 -5.57
N LEU A 150 7.70 -2.33 -6.73
CA LEU A 150 9.01 -1.66 -6.83
C LEU A 150 8.96 -0.30 -6.11
N ALA A 151 7.96 0.53 -6.38
CA ALA A 151 7.78 1.80 -5.70
C ALA A 151 7.68 1.63 -4.17
N PHE A 152 6.89 0.64 -3.70
CA PHE A 152 6.82 0.27 -2.29
C PHE A 152 8.19 0.00 -1.69
N GLY A 153 8.98 -0.89 -2.29
CA GLY A 153 10.28 -1.28 -1.75
C GLY A 153 11.30 -0.13 -1.70
N PHE A 154 11.35 0.71 -2.73
CA PHE A 154 12.21 1.90 -2.75
C PHE A 154 11.82 2.91 -1.67
N VAL A 155 10.53 3.23 -1.53
CA VAL A 155 10.04 4.15 -0.51
C VAL A 155 10.28 3.59 0.89
N TYR A 156 9.91 2.33 1.14
CA TYR A 156 10.10 1.66 2.42
C TYR A 156 11.56 1.67 2.87
N SER A 157 12.48 1.24 2.00
CA SER A 157 13.92 1.18 2.31
C SER A 157 14.53 2.55 2.57
N SER A 158 14.00 3.61 1.96
CA SER A 158 14.49 4.98 2.19
C SER A 158 14.32 5.44 3.64
N PHE A 159 13.30 4.92 4.35
CA PHE A 159 13.08 5.24 5.77
C PHE A 159 14.17 4.67 6.70
N PHE A 160 14.78 3.54 6.32
CA PHE A 160 15.74 2.84 7.18
C PHE A 160 17.19 3.10 6.82
N HIS A 161 17.50 3.38 5.56
CA HIS A 161 18.89 3.53 5.09
C HIS A 161 19.58 4.79 5.62
N GLY A 162 18.85 5.87 5.88
CA GLY A 162 19.41 7.11 6.44
C GLY A 162 20.03 6.96 7.83
N LYS A 163 19.60 5.95 8.61
CA LYS A 163 20.11 5.66 9.96
C LYS A 163 21.47 4.97 9.96
N SER A 164 21.86 4.31 8.86
CA SER A 164 23.09 3.51 8.78
C SER A 164 24.35 4.36 8.64
N LYS A 165 24.29 5.42 7.83
CA LYS A 165 25.44 6.32 7.61
C LYS A 165 25.85 7.11 8.86
N GLU A 166 24.87 7.44 9.72
CA GLU A 166 25.13 8.22 10.93
C GLU A 166 25.79 7.38 12.03
N LYS A 167 25.48 6.07 12.10
CA LYS A 167 26.12 5.17 13.08
C LYS A 167 27.58 4.86 12.74
N SER A 168 27.93 4.78 11.45
CA SER A 168 29.33 4.61 11.00
C SER A 168 30.18 5.86 11.27
N ARG A 169 29.60 7.04 11.18
CA ARG A 169 30.31 8.29 11.47
C ARG A 169 30.62 8.46 12.97
N LYS A 170 29.71 7.97 13.86
CA LYS A 170 29.90 8.04 15.32
C LYS A 170 30.94 7.08 15.88
N ILE A 171 31.35 6.06 15.13
CA ILE A 171 32.41 5.13 15.56
C ILE A 171 33.81 5.76 15.35
N LEU A 172 33.88 6.76 14.50
CA LEU A 172 35.14 7.46 14.15
C LEU A 172 35.40 8.75 14.95
N GLU A 173 34.41 9.25 15.71
CA GLU A 173 34.60 10.42 16.58
C GLU A 173 34.70 10.01 18.05
N PRO A 174 35.72 10.52 18.81
CA PRO A 174 35.84 10.25 20.25
C PRO A 174 34.67 10.87 20.99
N LYS A 175 34.06 10.08 21.87
CA LYS A 175 32.84 10.35 22.63
C LYS A 175 33.03 11.56 23.58
N PRO A 176 32.37 12.70 23.38
CA PRO A 176 32.21 13.68 24.46
C PRO A 176 31.05 13.24 25.35
N ALA A 177 31.33 13.16 26.64
CA ALA A 177 30.37 12.84 27.67
C ALA A 177 29.35 13.98 27.84
N SER A 178 28.11 13.79 27.34
CA SER A 178 26.95 14.57 27.79
C SER A 178 25.64 13.89 27.36
N ASP A 179 24.84 13.55 28.34
CA ASP A 179 23.53 12.88 28.21
C ASP A 179 22.48 13.70 27.39
N LYS A 180 22.66 15.02 27.31
CA LYS A 180 21.76 15.94 26.59
C LYS A 180 21.80 15.81 25.06
N THR A 181 22.82 15.20 24.49
CA THR A 181 22.97 15.03 23.04
C THR A 181 22.13 13.86 22.48
N ILE A 182 21.75 12.91 23.32
CA ILE A 182 20.97 11.73 22.90
C ILE A 182 19.53 12.11 22.56
N ASP A 183 18.91 12.96 23.38
CA ASP A 183 17.53 13.41 23.18
C ASP A 183 17.40 14.33 21.95
N ALA A 184 18.34 15.24 21.74
CA ALA A 184 18.34 16.13 20.56
C ALA A 184 18.50 15.36 19.24
N MET A 185 19.22 14.23 19.22
CA MET A 185 19.38 13.40 18.03
C MET A 185 18.16 12.50 17.77
N ALA A 186 17.49 12.02 18.79
CA ALA A 186 16.23 11.27 18.64
C ALA A 186 15.15 12.15 18.02
N ILE A 187 15.05 13.41 18.45
CA ILE A 187 14.12 14.43 17.92
C ILE A 187 14.45 14.77 16.47
N LYS A 188 15.72 14.93 16.11
CA LYS A 188 16.16 15.27 14.74
C LYS A 188 15.85 14.14 13.74
N ASN A 189 16.01 12.88 14.16
CA ASN A 189 15.69 11.71 13.31
C ASN A 189 14.19 11.51 13.15
N SER A 190 13.42 11.79 14.18
CA SER A 190 11.96 11.81 14.14
C SER A 190 11.43 12.87 13.16
N ARG A 191 11.98 14.08 13.16
CA ARG A 191 11.60 15.16 12.24
C ARG A 191 11.89 14.80 10.77
N ARG A 192 13.03 14.18 10.47
CA ARG A 192 13.36 13.75 9.10
C ARG A 192 12.45 12.63 8.60
N ALA A 193 12.10 11.67 9.45
CA ALA A 193 11.14 10.62 9.13
C ALA A 193 9.74 11.21 8.89
N PHE A 194 9.32 12.16 9.73
CA PHE A 194 8.07 12.88 9.58
C PHE A 194 8.01 13.70 8.28
N LEU A 195 9.08 14.43 7.93
CA LEU A 195 9.15 15.19 6.67
C LEU A 195 9.06 14.27 5.44
N ARG A 196 9.70 13.11 5.46
CA ARG A 196 9.58 12.13 4.37
C ARG A 196 8.16 11.57 4.26
N LEU A 197 7.53 11.29 5.39
CA LEU A 197 6.13 10.86 5.43
C LEU A 197 5.22 11.96 4.86
N MET A 198 5.39 13.21 5.32
CA MET A 198 4.62 14.34 4.82
C MET A 198 4.83 14.55 3.31
N LEU A 199 6.06 14.45 2.81
CA LEU A 199 6.35 14.58 1.39
C LEU A 199 5.72 13.45 0.57
N ALA A 200 5.86 12.20 1.04
CA ALA A 200 5.27 11.05 0.37
C ALA A 200 3.74 11.13 0.34
N SER A 201 3.11 11.51 1.47
CA SER A 201 1.65 11.66 1.52
C SER A 201 1.16 12.89 0.75
N ALA A 202 1.90 14.00 0.73
CA ALA A 202 1.55 15.18 -0.05
C ALA A 202 1.52 14.92 -1.56
N VAL A 203 2.32 13.97 -2.05
CA VAL A 203 2.30 13.56 -3.46
C VAL A 203 1.28 12.46 -3.70
N ALA A 204 1.22 11.44 -2.83
CA ALA A 204 0.35 10.28 -3.03
C ALA A 204 -1.14 10.60 -2.87
N LEU A 205 -1.52 11.41 -1.88
CA LEU A 205 -2.93 11.70 -1.59
C LEU A 205 -3.64 12.43 -2.74
N PRO A 206 -3.10 13.50 -3.36
CA PRO A 206 -3.72 14.12 -4.53
C PRO A 206 -3.86 13.14 -5.71
N ILE A 207 -2.86 12.29 -5.97
CA ILE A 207 -2.92 11.30 -7.04
C ILE A 207 -4.02 10.27 -6.76
N ILE A 208 -4.12 9.79 -5.52
CA ILE A 208 -5.18 8.86 -5.12
C ILE A 208 -6.55 9.53 -5.27
N TYR A 209 -6.70 10.77 -4.80
CA TYR A 209 -7.97 11.49 -4.89
C TYR A 209 -8.42 11.69 -6.34
N LEU A 210 -7.55 12.25 -7.20
CA LEU A 210 -7.86 12.48 -8.62
C LEU A 210 -8.07 11.17 -9.39
N GLY A 211 -7.29 10.13 -9.04
CA GLY A 211 -7.41 8.83 -9.67
C GLY A 211 -8.70 8.12 -9.28
N VAL A 212 -9.10 8.18 -8.02
CA VAL A 212 -10.38 7.64 -7.54
C VAL A 212 -11.54 8.33 -8.24
N ASP A 213 -11.54 9.66 -8.30
CA ASP A 213 -12.58 10.45 -8.97
C ASP A 213 -12.72 10.03 -10.45
N ARG A 214 -11.62 9.94 -11.19
CA ARG A 214 -11.61 9.46 -12.58
C ARG A 214 -12.13 8.04 -12.77
N LEU A 215 -11.68 7.13 -11.90
CA LEU A 215 -12.10 5.73 -12.01
C LEU A 215 -13.59 5.57 -11.73
N LEU A 216 -14.12 6.32 -10.77
CA LEU A 216 -15.54 6.30 -10.45
C LEU A 216 -16.39 6.93 -11.56
N SER A 217 -15.95 8.04 -12.16
CA SER A 217 -16.61 8.67 -13.28
C SER A 217 -16.72 7.73 -14.49
N ARG A 218 -15.64 7.03 -14.85
CA ARG A 218 -15.65 6.02 -15.93
C ARG A 218 -16.58 4.84 -15.65
N GLN A 219 -16.69 4.39 -14.41
CA GLN A 219 -17.61 3.32 -14.05
C GLN A 219 -19.08 3.75 -14.21
N ASN A 220 -19.40 4.99 -13.85
CA ASN A 220 -20.74 5.55 -14.02
C ASN A 220 -21.12 5.69 -15.51
N GLU A 221 -20.21 6.22 -16.35
CA GLU A 221 -20.42 6.30 -17.80
C GLU A 221 -20.65 4.93 -18.45
N ALA A 222 -19.88 3.92 -18.05
CA ALA A 222 -20.04 2.55 -18.55
C ALA A 222 -21.39 1.93 -18.14
N GLN A 223 -21.89 2.24 -16.94
CA GLN A 223 -23.21 1.79 -16.49
C GLN A 223 -24.37 2.50 -17.22
N GLU A 224 -24.22 3.79 -17.48
CA GLU A 224 -25.21 4.59 -18.21
C GLU A 224 -25.34 4.13 -19.65
N LEU A 225 -24.24 3.83 -20.33
CA LEU A 225 -24.22 3.24 -21.67
C LEU A 225 -24.84 1.85 -21.70
N ALA A 226 -24.59 1.02 -20.71
CA ALA A 226 -25.18 -0.32 -20.62
C ALA A 226 -26.71 -0.26 -20.40
N SER A 227 -27.21 0.70 -19.64
CA SER A 227 -28.63 0.88 -19.38
C SER A 227 -29.41 1.44 -20.57
N THR A 228 -28.76 2.20 -21.44
CA THR A 228 -29.37 2.77 -22.66
C THR A 228 -29.36 1.82 -23.86
N THR A 229 -28.58 0.74 -23.80
CA THR A 229 -28.44 -0.21 -24.95
C THR A 229 -29.32 -1.46 -24.78
N THR A 230 -30.04 -1.62 -23.68
CA THR A 230 -31.05 -2.69 -23.51
C THR A 230 -32.40 -2.21 -24.03
N PRO A 231 -32.90 -2.75 -25.17
CA PRO A 231 -34.22 -2.44 -25.69
C PRO A 231 -35.35 -3.02 -24.80
#